data_b30976d8717eca8ac1f48cd31c1912d7
#
_entry.id   b30976d8717eca8ac1f48cd31c1912d7
#
_cell.length_a   1.000
_cell.length_b   1.000
_cell.length_c   1.000
_cell.angle_alpha   90.00
_cell.angle_beta   90.00
_cell.angle_gamma   90.00
#
_symmetry.space_group_name_H-M   'P 1'
#
loop_
_entity.id
_entity.type
_entity.pdbx_description
1 polymer ?
#
loop_
_entity_poly.entity_id
_entity_poly.type
_entity_poly.pdbx_seq_one_letter_code
_entity_poly.pdbx_strand_id
1 'polypeptide(L)'
;MIRELNFPTTVPELYGDQVRLRELAESDIPGWFSRATDAESADLAGDPVPASIEEGAAWLQRHRERFRARSAVRWSIVLPAQAESIGTVGLVVTSREQRVGELGIVIGRAHWRKGVGTAAARVALSYGLSQLGLQEIQAEVLQRNLASVHLLEKLGFRRVRTVPAAESTDGEALFHYSLRAASPGAA
;
A
#
# COMPACT_ATOMS: atom_id res chain seq x y z
N MET A 1 -22.08 -17.87 -9.42
CA MET A 1 -21.38 -16.94 -10.33
C MET A 1 -20.31 -16.20 -9.52
N ILE A 2 -19.02 -16.44 -9.79
CA ILE A 2 -17.93 -15.73 -9.12
C ILE A 2 -17.99 -14.29 -9.65
N ARG A 3 -18.22 -13.31 -8.76
CA ARG A 3 -18.16 -11.89 -9.15
C ARG A 3 -16.70 -11.57 -9.48
N GLU A 4 -16.44 -11.15 -10.70
CA GLU A 4 -15.12 -10.66 -11.11
C GLU A 4 -14.75 -9.37 -10.37
N LEU A 5 -13.42 -9.12 -10.24
CA LEU A 5 -12.93 -7.84 -9.74
C LEU A 5 -13.27 -6.73 -10.74
N ASN A 6 -13.82 -5.64 -10.26
CA ASN A 6 -14.13 -4.47 -11.06
C ASN A 6 -12.87 -3.57 -11.21
N PHE A 7 -11.91 -4.04 -12.01
CA PHE A 7 -10.64 -3.33 -12.19
C PHE A 7 -10.84 -2.11 -13.10
N PRO A 8 -10.39 -0.91 -12.69
CA PRO A 8 -10.64 0.32 -13.43
C PRO A 8 -9.82 0.39 -14.72
N THR A 9 -10.26 1.17 -15.68
CA THR A 9 -9.54 1.43 -16.95
C THR A 9 -8.43 2.47 -16.80
N THR A 10 -8.57 3.38 -15.83
CA THR A 10 -7.58 4.40 -15.44
C THR A 10 -7.42 4.38 -13.94
N VAL A 11 -6.25 4.77 -13.43
CA VAL A 11 -6.04 4.90 -11.99
C VAL A 11 -6.97 6.01 -11.46
N PRO A 12 -7.94 5.69 -10.60
CA PRO A 12 -8.89 6.70 -10.11
C PRO A 12 -8.21 7.66 -9.13
N GLU A 13 -8.57 8.93 -9.16
CA GLU A 13 -8.28 9.83 -8.05
C GLU A 13 -9.22 9.54 -6.89
N LEU A 14 -8.66 9.48 -5.68
CA LEU A 14 -9.42 9.22 -4.46
C LEU A 14 -9.14 10.34 -3.45
N TYR A 15 -10.17 10.73 -2.72
CA TYR A 15 -10.12 11.85 -1.80
C TYR A 15 -10.41 11.40 -0.37
N GLY A 16 -9.59 11.86 0.56
CA GLY A 16 -9.80 11.72 2.00
C GLY A 16 -9.64 13.08 2.68
N ASP A 17 -9.98 13.17 3.96
CA ASP A 17 -9.97 14.42 4.72
C ASP A 17 -8.61 15.14 4.73
N GLN A 18 -7.51 14.37 4.76
CA GLN A 18 -6.15 14.88 4.91
C GLN A 18 -5.25 14.55 3.73
N VAL A 19 -5.72 13.75 2.77
CA VAL A 19 -4.91 13.24 1.67
C VAL A 19 -5.72 13.14 0.39
N ARG A 20 -5.05 13.29 -0.73
CA ARG A 20 -5.52 12.90 -2.05
C ARG A 20 -4.61 11.80 -2.60
N LEU A 21 -5.21 10.78 -3.17
CA LEU A 21 -4.50 9.70 -3.86
C LEU A 21 -4.68 9.92 -5.36
N ARG A 22 -3.57 10.04 -6.09
CA ARG A 22 -3.56 10.23 -7.55
C ARG A 22 -2.64 9.23 -8.23
N GLU A 23 -2.77 9.11 -9.53
CA GLU A 23 -1.85 8.31 -10.33
C GLU A 23 -0.40 8.74 -10.12
N LEU A 24 0.51 7.76 -10.16
CA LEU A 24 1.96 7.99 -10.11
C LEU A 24 2.42 8.73 -11.37
N ALA A 25 3.29 9.71 -11.21
CA ALA A 25 3.87 10.53 -12.26
C ALA A 25 5.40 10.57 -12.19
N GLU A 26 6.05 11.00 -13.26
CA GLU A 26 7.51 11.18 -13.28
C GLU A 26 7.98 12.18 -12.24
N SER A 27 7.16 13.20 -11.95
CA SER A 27 7.40 14.18 -10.88
C SER A 27 7.48 13.55 -9.48
N ASP A 28 7.07 12.29 -9.29
CA ASP A 28 7.15 11.59 -8.01
C ASP A 28 8.51 10.89 -7.80
N ILE A 29 9.32 10.76 -8.85
CA ILE A 29 10.61 10.05 -8.80
C ILE A 29 11.57 10.66 -7.76
N PRO A 30 11.75 12.00 -7.67
CA PRO A 30 12.62 12.55 -6.64
C PRO A 30 12.16 12.23 -5.22
N GLY A 31 10.85 12.31 -4.96
CA GLY A 31 10.27 11.94 -3.67
C GLY A 31 10.39 10.44 -3.37
N TRP A 32 10.21 9.58 -4.37
CA TRP A 32 10.45 8.14 -4.24
C TRP A 32 11.90 7.87 -3.87
N PHE A 33 12.87 8.44 -4.61
CA PHE A 33 14.30 8.23 -4.38
C PHE A 33 14.72 8.69 -2.98
N SER A 34 14.27 9.88 -2.56
CA SER A 34 14.53 10.40 -1.22
C SER A 34 14.05 9.47 -0.11
N ARG A 35 12.88 8.83 -0.28
CA ARG A 35 12.34 7.87 0.71
C ARG A 35 13.07 6.53 0.67
N ALA A 36 13.37 6.03 -0.53
CA ALA A 36 14.01 4.74 -0.72
C ALA A 36 15.49 4.72 -0.28
N THR A 37 16.13 5.89 -0.25
CA THR A 37 17.53 6.06 0.23
C THR A 37 17.61 6.60 1.67
N ASP A 38 16.49 6.94 2.31
CA ASP A 38 16.48 7.22 3.75
C ASP A 38 16.65 5.90 4.52
N ALA A 39 17.73 5.77 5.27
CA ALA A 39 18.14 4.52 5.89
C ALA A 39 17.07 3.88 6.77
N GLU A 40 16.34 4.69 7.57
CA GLU A 40 15.28 4.19 8.46
C GLU A 40 14.04 3.79 7.66
N SER A 41 13.68 4.57 6.63
CA SER A 41 12.55 4.25 5.75
C SER A 41 12.80 2.98 4.95
N ALA A 42 14.00 2.83 4.38
CA ALA A 42 14.40 1.65 3.59
C ALA A 42 14.41 0.39 4.47
N ASP A 43 15.03 0.47 5.65
CA ASP A 43 15.08 -0.63 6.62
C ASP A 43 13.70 -1.13 7.05
N LEU A 44 12.75 -0.21 7.27
CA LEU A 44 11.37 -0.56 7.67
C LEU A 44 10.47 -0.97 6.50
N ALA A 45 10.80 -0.57 5.26
CA ALA A 45 10.04 -0.94 4.08
C ALA A 45 10.39 -2.34 3.57
N GLY A 46 11.62 -2.81 3.83
CA GLY A 46 12.13 -4.08 3.31
C GLY A 46 12.37 -4.08 1.79
N ASP A 47 12.30 -2.90 1.15
CA ASP A 47 12.55 -2.77 -0.28
C ASP A 47 14.06 -2.59 -0.56
N PRO A 48 14.59 -3.08 -1.70
CA PRO A 48 15.96 -2.80 -2.11
C PRO A 48 16.21 -1.29 -2.24
N VAL A 49 17.33 -0.83 -1.67
CA VAL A 49 17.74 0.57 -1.79
C VAL A 49 18.27 0.82 -3.20
N PRO A 50 17.70 1.78 -3.96
CA PRO A 50 18.14 2.07 -5.31
C PRO A 50 19.55 2.69 -5.29
N ALA A 51 20.37 2.30 -6.27
CA ALA A 51 21.73 2.84 -6.40
C ALA A 51 21.71 4.28 -6.94
N SER A 52 20.70 4.64 -7.72
CA SER A 52 20.60 5.98 -8.31
C SER A 52 19.14 6.38 -8.61
N ILE A 53 18.92 7.68 -8.82
CA ILE A 53 17.59 8.24 -9.14
C ILE A 53 17.06 7.78 -10.51
N GLU A 54 17.94 7.39 -11.42
CA GLU A 54 17.60 6.90 -12.76
C GLU A 54 16.78 5.60 -12.69
N GLU A 55 16.90 4.83 -11.62
CA GLU A 55 16.06 3.64 -11.39
C GLU A 55 14.57 3.99 -11.17
N GLY A 56 14.27 5.26 -10.90
CA GLY A 56 12.90 5.75 -10.73
C GLY A 56 12.03 5.56 -11.97
N ALA A 57 12.59 5.65 -13.17
CA ALA A 57 11.86 5.37 -14.40
C ALA A 57 11.40 3.90 -14.47
N ALA A 58 12.28 2.96 -14.12
CA ALA A 58 11.95 1.54 -14.07
C ALA A 58 10.94 1.22 -12.92
N TRP A 59 11.10 1.90 -11.77
CA TRP A 59 10.12 1.80 -10.68
C TRP A 59 8.72 2.24 -11.14
N LEU A 60 8.60 3.40 -11.78
CA LEU A 60 7.33 3.91 -12.29
C LEU A 60 6.73 2.98 -13.36
N GLN A 61 7.56 2.51 -14.28
CA GLN A 61 7.15 1.61 -15.35
C GLN A 61 6.61 0.28 -14.81
N ARG A 62 7.26 -0.33 -13.79
CA ARG A 62 6.74 -1.54 -13.13
C ARG A 62 5.33 -1.36 -12.57
N HIS A 63 5.02 -0.19 -11.97
CA HIS A 63 3.68 0.08 -11.46
C HIS A 63 2.66 0.27 -12.57
N ARG A 64 3.03 0.94 -13.67
CA ARG A 64 2.19 1.07 -14.88
C ARG A 64 1.89 -0.29 -15.51
N GLU A 65 2.87 -1.17 -15.60
CA GLU A 65 2.71 -2.53 -16.13
C GLU A 65 1.80 -3.39 -15.25
N ARG A 66 1.98 -3.36 -13.93
CA ARG A 66 1.08 -4.05 -13.00
C ARG A 66 -0.36 -3.56 -13.11
N PHE A 67 -0.55 -2.27 -13.31
CA PHE A 67 -1.89 -1.72 -13.52
C PHE A 67 -2.48 -2.21 -14.85
N ARG A 68 -1.76 -2.16 -15.96
CA ARG A 68 -2.20 -2.70 -17.27
C ARG A 68 -2.52 -4.19 -17.20
N ALA A 69 -1.72 -4.96 -16.46
CA ALA A 69 -1.96 -6.38 -16.19
C ALA A 69 -3.14 -6.61 -15.22
N ARG A 70 -3.79 -5.56 -14.73
CA ARG A 70 -4.87 -5.61 -13.74
C ARG A 70 -4.48 -6.35 -12.45
N SER A 71 -3.19 -6.34 -12.09
CA SER A 71 -2.65 -7.05 -10.93
C SER A 71 -2.40 -6.13 -9.73
N ALA A 72 -2.33 -4.81 -9.93
CA ALA A 72 -2.19 -3.86 -8.83
C ALA A 72 -2.69 -2.47 -9.22
N VAL A 73 -3.14 -1.72 -8.21
CA VAL A 73 -3.34 -0.26 -8.30
C VAL A 73 -2.44 0.38 -7.25
N ARG A 74 -1.63 1.35 -7.65
CA ARG A 74 -0.79 2.12 -6.73
C ARG A 74 -0.98 3.61 -6.98
N TRP A 75 -1.08 4.33 -5.89
CA TRP A 75 -1.28 5.78 -5.89
C TRP A 75 -0.11 6.50 -5.24
N SER A 76 0.14 7.70 -5.73
CA SER A 76 0.89 8.73 -5.01
C SER A 76 0.00 9.36 -3.95
N ILE A 77 0.52 9.54 -2.75
CA ILE A 77 -0.14 10.23 -1.65
C ILE A 77 0.30 11.68 -1.68
N VAL A 78 -0.63 12.62 -1.80
CA VAL A 78 -0.38 14.05 -1.74
C VAL A 78 -1.26 14.72 -0.68
N LEU A 79 -0.77 15.81 -0.09
CA LEU A 79 -1.59 16.63 0.79
C LEU A 79 -2.49 17.56 -0.05
N PRO A 80 -3.69 17.95 0.44
CA PRO A 80 -4.66 18.69 -0.36
C PRO A 80 -4.13 19.98 -1.00
N ALA A 81 -3.23 20.67 -0.33
CA ALA A 81 -2.64 21.93 -0.81
C ALA A 81 -1.29 21.76 -1.55
N GLN A 82 -0.84 20.51 -1.76
CA GLN A 82 0.48 20.23 -2.33
C GLN A 82 0.34 19.30 -3.54
N ALA A 83 1.23 19.48 -4.52
CA ALA A 83 1.34 18.57 -5.66
C ALA A 83 2.37 17.45 -5.42
N GLU A 84 3.28 17.68 -4.48
CA GLU A 84 4.40 16.80 -4.18
C GLU A 84 3.96 15.51 -3.48
N SER A 85 4.53 14.40 -3.91
CA SER A 85 4.29 13.08 -3.32
C SER A 85 4.98 12.95 -1.97
N ILE A 86 4.20 12.69 -0.93
CA ILE A 86 4.72 12.40 0.42
C ILE A 86 4.86 10.90 0.70
N GLY A 87 4.39 10.07 -0.21
CA GLY A 87 4.40 8.62 -0.06
C GLY A 87 3.63 7.92 -1.16
N THR A 88 3.52 6.61 -1.06
CA THR A 88 2.68 5.80 -1.94
C THR A 88 1.85 4.80 -1.15
N VAL A 89 0.67 4.48 -1.65
CA VAL A 89 -0.18 3.39 -1.15
C VAL A 89 -0.70 2.59 -2.33
N GLY A 90 -0.87 1.29 -2.17
CA GLY A 90 -1.38 0.45 -3.26
C GLY A 90 -2.00 -0.84 -2.78
N LEU A 91 -2.72 -1.46 -3.69
CA LEU A 91 -3.34 -2.76 -3.54
C LEU A 91 -2.83 -3.68 -4.66
N VAL A 92 -2.24 -4.80 -4.30
CA VAL A 92 -1.82 -5.87 -5.21
C VAL A 92 -2.86 -6.97 -5.13
N VAL A 93 -3.36 -7.46 -6.26
CA VAL A 93 -4.28 -8.61 -6.30
C VAL A 93 -3.46 -9.89 -6.17
N THR A 94 -3.58 -10.57 -5.05
CA THR A 94 -2.85 -11.82 -4.75
C THR A 94 -3.65 -13.07 -5.16
N SER A 95 -5.00 -12.99 -5.11
CA SER A 95 -5.88 -14.03 -5.63
C SER A 95 -7.13 -13.40 -6.27
N ARG A 96 -7.27 -13.58 -7.59
CA ARG A 96 -8.47 -13.15 -8.31
C ARG A 96 -9.69 -13.99 -7.95
N GLU A 97 -9.50 -15.30 -7.86
CA GLU A 97 -10.56 -16.25 -7.55
C GLU A 97 -11.15 -16.01 -6.16
N GLN A 98 -10.30 -15.82 -5.17
CA GLN A 98 -10.71 -15.53 -3.79
C GLN A 98 -10.97 -14.05 -3.54
N ARG A 99 -10.66 -13.19 -4.52
CA ARG A 99 -10.75 -11.73 -4.41
C ARG A 99 -9.95 -11.20 -3.21
N VAL A 100 -8.73 -11.67 -3.08
CA VAL A 100 -7.77 -11.26 -2.05
C VAL A 100 -6.78 -10.27 -2.64
N GLY A 101 -6.51 -9.23 -1.90
CA GLY A 101 -5.46 -8.25 -2.21
C GLY A 101 -4.53 -8.04 -1.04
N GLU A 102 -3.43 -7.35 -1.30
CA GLU A 102 -2.43 -6.97 -0.31
C GLU A 102 -2.22 -5.47 -0.31
N LEU A 103 -2.24 -4.87 0.87
CA LEU A 103 -1.98 -3.45 1.09
C LEU A 103 -0.48 -3.21 1.26
N GLY A 104 0.08 -2.31 0.44
CA GLY A 104 1.43 -1.77 0.64
C GLY A 104 1.39 -0.26 0.78
N ILE A 105 2.07 0.28 1.80
CA ILE A 105 2.13 1.72 2.05
C ILE A 105 3.53 2.14 2.50
N VAL A 106 4.03 3.24 1.93
CA VAL A 106 5.28 3.89 2.34
C VAL A 106 5.05 5.38 2.46
N ILE A 107 5.44 5.97 3.58
CA ILE A 107 5.34 7.42 3.87
C ILE A 107 6.74 7.97 4.14
N GLY A 108 7.07 9.12 3.54
CA GLY A 108 8.31 9.83 3.84
C GLY A 108 8.41 10.22 5.32
N ARG A 109 9.60 10.04 5.90
CA ARG A 109 9.86 10.22 7.34
C ARG A 109 9.39 11.57 7.90
N ALA A 110 9.51 12.64 7.12
CA ALA A 110 9.01 13.97 7.50
C ALA A 110 7.49 14.04 7.77
N HIS A 111 6.73 13.02 7.34
CA HIS A 111 5.27 12.91 7.47
C HIS A 111 4.83 11.81 8.44
N TRP A 112 5.75 11.13 9.10
CA TRP A 112 5.41 10.11 10.09
C TRP A 112 4.69 10.72 11.31
N ARG A 113 3.87 9.91 11.98
CA ARG A 113 3.09 10.27 13.19
C ARG A 113 2.11 11.43 13.03
N LYS A 114 1.83 11.84 11.77
CA LYS A 114 0.86 12.92 11.44
C LYS A 114 -0.51 12.41 11.02
N GLY A 115 -0.74 11.09 11.09
CA GLY A 115 -2.02 10.46 10.72
C GLY A 115 -2.22 10.25 9.22
N VAL A 116 -1.37 10.81 8.35
CA VAL A 116 -1.52 10.77 6.90
C VAL A 116 -1.46 9.34 6.33
N GLY A 117 -0.64 8.46 6.92
CA GLY A 117 -0.58 7.06 6.51
C GLY A 117 -1.90 6.32 6.78
N THR A 118 -2.49 6.54 7.96
CA THR A 118 -3.80 5.98 8.29
C THR A 118 -4.91 6.51 7.38
N ALA A 119 -4.88 7.82 7.08
CA ALA A 119 -5.85 8.44 6.17
C ALA A 119 -5.73 7.85 4.75
N ALA A 120 -4.51 7.75 4.20
CA ALA A 120 -4.26 7.19 2.87
C ALA A 120 -4.66 5.71 2.77
N ALA A 121 -4.27 4.90 3.76
CA ALA A 121 -4.63 3.49 3.79
C ALA A 121 -6.16 3.30 3.89
N ARG A 122 -6.87 4.10 4.71
CA ARG A 122 -8.34 4.04 4.81
C ARG A 122 -9.01 4.30 3.48
N VAL A 123 -8.56 5.30 2.71
CA VAL A 123 -9.10 5.62 1.39
C VAL A 123 -8.85 4.46 0.41
N ALA A 124 -7.64 3.92 0.37
CA ALA A 124 -7.29 2.79 -0.49
C ALA A 124 -8.08 1.52 -0.13
N LEU A 125 -8.24 1.22 1.18
CA LEU A 125 -9.03 0.09 1.66
C LEU A 125 -10.50 0.21 1.30
N SER A 126 -11.09 1.40 1.49
CA SER A 126 -12.49 1.67 1.10
C SER A 126 -12.69 1.40 -0.39
N TYR A 127 -11.78 1.89 -1.26
CA TYR A 127 -11.80 1.62 -2.69
C TYR A 127 -11.68 0.12 -2.99
N GLY A 128 -10.70 -0.55 -2.38
CA GLY A 128 -10.45 -1.98 -2.60
C GLY A 128 -11.64 -2.86 -2.29
N LEU A 129 -12.30 -2.61 -1.15
CA LEU A 129 -13.44 -3.42 -0.70
C LEU A 129 -14.74 -3.05 -1.44
N SER A 130 -15.02 -1.75 -1.65
CA SER A 130 -16.32 -1.30 -2.17
C SER A 130 -16.37 -1.21 -3.70
N GLN A 131 -15.29 -0.77 -4.36
CA GLN A 131 -15.28 -0.51 -5.79
C GLN A 131 -14.54 -1.58 -6.58
N LEU A 132 -13.31 -1.96 -6.16
CA LEU A 132 -12.56 -3.04 -6.81
C LEU A 132 -13.19 -4.42 -6.53
N GLY A 133 -13.90 -4.57 -5.38
CA GLY A 133 -14.65 -5.77 -5.03
C GLY A 133 -13.83 -6.84 -4.32
N LEU A 134 -12.69 -6.48 -3.70
CA LEU A 134 -11.94 -7.40 -2.85
C LEU A 134 -12.79 -7.85 -1.66
N GLN A 135 -12.62 -9.10 -1.24
CA GLN A 135 -13.30 -9.68 -0.07
C GLN A 135 -12.38 -9.69 1.16
N GLU A 136 -11.11 -9.71 0.91
CA GLU A 136 -10.08 -9.71 1.95
C GLU A 136 -8.88 -8.87 1.47
N ILE A 137 -8.34 -8.07 2.38
CA ILE A 137 -7.08 -7.37 2.15
C ILE A 137 -6.11 -7.81 3.24
N GLN A 138 -4.97 -8.30 2.81
CA GLN A 138 -3.88 -8.75 3.66
C GLN A 138 -2.80 -7.66 3.75
N ALA A 139 -1.94 -7.75 4.74
CA ALA A 139 -0.75 -6.93 4.86
C ALA A 139 0.33 -7.71 5.62
N GLU A 140 1.56 -7.58 5.17
CA GLU A 140 2.74 -8.07 5.88
C GLU A 140 3.48 -6.90 6.50
N VAL A 141 4.03 -7.12 7.69
CA VAL A 141 4.78 -6.09 8.40
C VAL A 141 5.88 -6.71 9.24
N LEU A 142 7.06 -6.11 9.20
CA LEU A 142 8.15 -6.44 10.09
C LEU A 142 7.71 -6.26 11.56
N GLN A 143 7.97 -7.24 12.41
CA GLN A 143 7.54 -7.17 13.83
C GLN A 143 8.10 -5.94 14.55
N ARG A 144 9.28 -5.47 14.16
CA ARG A 144 9.93 -4.27 14.69
C ARG A 144 9.34 -2.95 14.17
N ASN A 145 8.54 -2.99 13.09
CA ASN A 145 7.87 -1.80 12.55
C ASN A 145 6.58 -1.49 13.32
N LEU A 146 6.73 -1.04 14.56
CA LEU A 146 5.61 -0.76 15.46
C LEU A 146 4.65 0.30 14.91
N ALA A 147 5.14 1.24 14.10
CA ALA A 147 4.30 2.27 13.48
C ALA A 147 3.30 1.65 12.49
N SER A 148 3.76 0.72 11.65
CA SER A 148 2.89 -0.02 10.70
C SER A 148 1.98 -1.01 11.43
N VAL A 149 2.46 -1.68 12.48
CA VAL A 149 1.63 -2.54 13.33
C VAL A 149 0.44 -1.75 13.89
N HIS A 150 0.68 -0.63 14.56
CA HIS A 150 -0.38 0.23 15.10
C HIS A 150 -1.31 0.79 14.02
N LEU A 151 -0.77 1.11 12.83
CA LEU A 151 -1.58 1.58 11.70
C LEU A 151 -2.57 0.49 11.27
N LEU A 152 -2.11 -0.74 11.08
CA LEU A 152 -2.95 -1.87 10.66
C LEU A 152 -4.04 -2.17 11.71
N GLU A 153 -3.67 -2.23 12.99
CA GLU A 153 -4.62 -2.48 14.08
C GLU A 153 -5.68 -1.37 14.19
N LYS A 154 -5.27 -0.10 14.05
CA LYS A 154 -6.19 1.05 14.01
C LYS A 154 -7.16 1.02 12.84
N LEU A 155 -6.78 0.39 11.72
CA LEU A 155 -7.61 0.20 10.53
C LEU A 155 -8.52 -1.04 10.63
N GLY A 156 -8.44 -1.79 11.72
CA GLY A 156 -9.28 -2.97 11.96
C GLY A 156 -8.71 -4.28 11.42
N PHE A 157 -7.47 -4.28 10.97
CA PHE A 157 -6.80 -5.53 10.61
C PHE A 157 -6.61 -6.41 11.85
N ARG A 158 -6.72 -7.72 11.64
CA ARG A 158 -6.45 -8.72 12.67
C ARG A 158 -5.19 -9.50 12.29
N ARG A 159 -4.30 -9.69 13.24
CA ARG A 159 -3.13 -10.54 13.05
C ARG A 159 -3.56 -12.00 12.94
N VAL A 160 -3.23 -12.63 11.82
CA VAL A 160 -3.63 -14.02 11.49
C VAL A 160 -2.47 -15.00 11.57
N ARG A 161 -1.23 -14.50 11.44
CA ARG A 161 -0.02 -15.34 11.53
C ARG A 161 1.16 -14.52 12.05
N THR A 162 2.05 -15.22 12.75
CA THR A 162 3.39 -14.74 13.11
C THR A 162 4.39 -15.65 12.41
N VAL A 163 5.33 -15.07 11.66
CA VAL A 163 6.40 -15.78 10.98
C VAL A 163 7.70 -15.46 11.69
N PRO A 164 8.35 -16.44 12.32
CA PRO A 164 9.67 -16.26 12.91
C PRO A 164 10.71 -15.94 11.82
N ALA A 165 11.78 -15.25 12.17
CA ALA A 165 12.86 -14.92 11.24
C ALA A 165 13.45 -16.16 10.53
N ALA A 166 13.54 -17.29 11.22
CA ALA A 166 14.04 -18.55 10.66
C ALA A 166 13.13 -19.17 9.58
N GLU A 167 11.86 -18.77 9.50
CA GLU A 167 10.89 -19.25 8.51
C GLU A 167 10.62 -18.22 7.40
N SER A 168 11.14 -17.00 7.55
CA SER A 168 10.99 -15.93 6.55
C SER A 168 12.06 -16.04 5.47
N THR A 169 11.69 -15.76 4.23
CA THR A 169 12.61 -15.73 3.09
C THR A 169 13.74 -14.70 3.26
N ASP A 170 13.44 -13.62 3.96
CA ASP A 170 14.36 -12.48 4.13
C ASP A 170 15.08 -12.50 5.49
N GLY A 171 14.85 -13.57 6.30
CA GLY A 171 15.46 -13.71 7.62
C GLY A 171 14.95 -12.73 8.69
N GLU A 172 13.82 -12.06 8.42
CA GLU A 172 13.18 -11.10 9.32
C GLU A 172 11.88 -11.66 9.88
N ALA A 173 11.59 -11.38 11.14
CA ALA A 173 10.33 -11.80 11.74
C ALA A 173 9.17 -10.91 11.28
N LEU A 174 8.06 -11.53 10.82
CA LEU A 174 6.91 -10.86 10.23
C LEU A 174 5.62 -11.15 10.98
N PHE A 175 4.71 -10.18 10.94
CA PHE A 175 3.29 -10.38 11.22
C PHE A 175 2.50 -10.33 9.91
N HIS A 176 1.59 -11.28 9.73
CA HIS A 176 0.58 -11.24 8.68
C HIS A 176 -0.74 -10.78 9.28
N TYR A 177 -1.34 -9.82 8.65
CA TYR A 177 -2.61 -9.22 9.02
C TYR A 177 -3.65 -9.46 7.92
N SER A 178 -4.93 -9.53 8.31
CA SER A 178 -6.06 -9.62 7.39
C SER A 178 -7.19 -8.68 7.82
N LEU A 179 -7.81 -8.06 6.83
CA LEU A 179 -9.03 -7.27 6.94
C LEU A 179 -10.05 -7.84 5.94
N ARG A 180 -11.21 -8.27 6.43
CA ARG A 180 -12.30 -8.79 5.57
C ARG A 180 -13.39 -7.76 5.36
N ALA A 181 -13.97 -7.79 4.17
CA ALA A 181 -15.20 -7.06 3.90
C ALA A 181 -16.29 -7.46 4.92
N ALA A 182 -17.08 -6.51 5.38
CA ALA A 182 -18.26 -6.82 6.17
C ALA A 182 -19.17 -7.75 5.37
N SER A 183 -19.61 -8.86 5.98
CA SER A 183 -20.56 -9.76 5.32
C SER A 183 -21.86 -8.99 5.05
N PRO A 184 -22.42 -9.01 3.82
CA PRO A 184 -23.74 -8.45 3.59
C PRO A 184 -24.76 -9.30 4.36
N GLY A 185 -25.22 -8.84 5.54
CA GLY A 185 -26.24 -9.54 6.31
C GLY A 185 -26.06 -9.57 7.83
N ALA A 186 -25.17 -8.79 8.41
CA ALA A 186 -25.10 -8.60 9.87
C ALA A 186 -25.60 -7.19 10.24
N ALA A 187 -26.89 -6.97 10.04
CA ALA A 187 -27.64 -5.84 10.57
C ALA A 187 -28.93 -6.39 11.19
#